data_a6b8946a97fbd1cb2abe02d3d2991e86
#
_entry.id   a6b8946a97fbd1cb2abe02d3d2991e86
#
_cell.length_a   1.000
_cell.length_b   1.000
_cell.length_c   1.000
_cell.angle_alpha   90.00
_cell.angle_beta   90.00
_cell.angle_gamma   90.00
#
_symmetry.space_group_name_H-M   'P 1'
#
loop_
_entity.id
_entity.type
_entity.pdbx_description
1 polymer ?
#
loop_
_entity_poly.entity_id
_entity_poly.type
_entity_poly.pdbx_seq_one_letter_code
_entity_poly.pdbx_strand_id
1 'polypeptide(L)'
;MDLIQQHINHQLSFCATAFSQVNLAAEWHTLQLQILPQLTQLALSSDYAIKILCQFPHAFWQMFEQGDLAQAHPRPYYHQQLTKLLADKTTDFLWMQSIRQYRQQAMLRWIYRDVNNLCTLAELTDELSELADASIDAAIAYAIKPLQARY
;
A
#
# COMPACT_ATOMS: atom_id res chain seq x y z
N MET A 1 16.55 -6.15 -28.00
CA MET A 1 15.83 -6.21 -26.69
C MET A 1 14.35 -6.06 -26.99
N ASP A 2 13.54 -6.97 -26.50
CA ASP A 2 12.09 -6.93 -26.67
C ASP A 2 11.51 -5.67 -25.99
N LEU A 3 10.45 -5.09 -26.60
CA LEU A 3 9.75 -3.92 -26.06
C LEU A 3 9.22 -4.15 -24.63
N ILE A 4 8.79 -5.37 -24.36
CA ILE A 4 8.32 -5.77 -23.01
C ILE A 4 9.47 -5.67 -22.02
N GLN A 5 10.64 -6.17 -22.36
CA GLN A 5 11.80 -6.11 -21.48
C GLN A 5 12.29 -4.67 -21.28
N GLN A 6 12.19 -3.83 -22.30
CA GLN A 6 12.50 -2.41 -22.19
C GLN A 6 11.54 -1.71 -21.21
N HIS A 7 10.24 -2.02 -21.29
CA HIS A 7 9.24 -1.47 -20.39
C HIS A 7 9.52 -1.88 -18.92
N ILE A 8 9.76 -3.17 -18.69
CA ILE A 8 10.11 -3.68 -17.34
C ILE A 8 11.33 -2.95 -16.78
N ASN A 9 12.41 -2.90 -17.56
CA ASN A 9 13.65 -2.25 -17.12
C ASN A 9 13.44 -0.76 -16.81
N HIS A 10 12.63 -0.09 -17.60
CA HIS A 10 12.28 1.31 -17.39
C HIS A 10 11.50 1.50 -16.08
N GLN A 11 10.48 0.70 -15.83
CA GLN A 11 9.69 0.74 -14.60
C GLN A 11 10.55 0.43 -13.36
N LEU A 12 11.37 -0.60 -13.41
CA LEU A 12 12.24 -0.96 -12.29
C LEU A 12 13.34 0.09 -12.04
N SER A 13 13.78 0.81 -13.07
CA SER A 13 14.73 1.91 -12.90
C SER A 13 14.13 3.10 -12.14
N PHE A 14 12.84 3.39 -12.32
CA PHE A 14 12.14 4.38 -11.50
C PHE A 14 12.11 3.98 -10.02
N CYS A 15 11.83 2.70 -9.76
CA CYS A 15 11.86 2.18 -8.39
C CYS A 15 13.25 2.30 -7.77
N ALA A 16 14.29 1.93 -8.49
CA ALA A 16 15.67 2.06 -8.02
C ALA A 16 16.01 3.51 -7.65
N THR A 17 15.63 4.46 -8.50
CA THR A 17 15.81 5.89 -8.25
C THR A 17 15.04 6.36 -7.01
N ALA A 18 13.78 5.98 -6.88
CA ALA A 18 12.95 6.36 -5.74
C ALA A 18 13.50 5.84 -4.40
N PHE A 19 13.96 4.58 -4.38
CA PHE A 19 14.61 4.00 -3.18
C PHE A 19 15.93 4.69 -2.85
N SER A 20 16.74 5.02 -3.85
CA SER A 20 17.99 5.75 -3.64
C SER A 20 17.77 7.15 -3.06
N GLN A 21 16.73 7.85 -3.49
CA GLN A 21 16.40 9.21 -3.01
C GLN A 21 16.03 9.26 -1.53
N VAL A 22 15.60 8.15 -0.95
CA VAL A 22 15.24 8.03 0.47
C VAL A 22 16.23 7.15 1.26
N ASN A 23 17.43 6.95 0.73
CA ASN A 23 18.50 6.14 1.34
C ASN A 23 18.15 4.66 1.55
N LEU A 24 17.35 4.09 0.66
CA LEU A 24 16.96 2.67 0.66
C LEU A 24 17.55 1.89 -0.53
N ALA A 25 18.71 2.29 -1.05
CA ALA A 25 19.33 1.63 -2.19
C ALA A 25 19.73 0.16 -1.88
N ALA A 26 20.20 -0.10 -0.66
CA ALA A 26 20.54 -1.45 -0.21
C ALA A 26 19.30 -2.33 -0.09
N GLU A 27 18.21 -1.79 0.41
CA GLU A 27 16.91 -2.45 0.54
C GLU A 27 16.32 -2.78 -0.84
N TRP A 28 16.44 -1.86 -1.80
CA TRP A 28 16.06 -2.12 -3.18
C TRP A 28 16.86 -3.29 -3.78
N HIS A 29 18.16 -3.32 -3.56
CA HIS A 29 18.99 -4.43 -4.00
C HIS A 29 18.54 -5.76 -3.38
N THR A 30 18.21 -5.78 -2.09
CA THR A 30 17.66 -6.95 -1.40
C THR A 30 16.35 -7.42 -2.04
N LEU A 31 15.43 -6.49 -2.35
CA LEU A 31 14.17 -6.79 -3.03
C LEU A 31 14.43 -7.42 -4.41
N GLN A 32 15.36 -6.86 -5.19
CA GLN A 32 15.73 -7.42 -6.48
C GLN A 32 16.30 -8.84 -6.36
N LEU A 33 17.10 -9.12 -5.35
CA LEU A 33 17.64 -10.46 -5.13
C LEU A 33 16.58 -11.49 -4.71
N GLN A 34 15.58 -11.07 -3.96
CA GLN A 34 14.61 -12.00 -3.36
C GLN A 34 13.29 -12.11 -4.09
N ILE A 35 12.79 -11.01 -4.69
CA ILE A 35 11.46 -10.95 -5.31
C ILE A 35 11.47 -10.35 -6.72
N LEU A 36 12.57 -10.45 -7.46
CA LEU A 36 12.63 -9.91 -8.82
C LEU A 36 11.51 -10.43 -9.75
N PRO A 37 11.16 -11.73 -9.75
CA PRO A 37 10.05 -12.22 -10.57
C PRO A 37 8.71 -11.54 -10.24
N GLN A 38 8.45 -11.30 -8.97
CA GLN A 38 7.24 -10.64 -8.50
C GLN A 38 7.22 -9.16 -8.84
N LEU A 39 8.36 -8.48 -8.72
CA LEU A 39 8.52 -7.08 -9.15
C LEU A 39 8.34 -6.93 -10.67
N THR A 40 8.86 -7.88 -11.43
CA THR A 40 8.70 -7.94 -12.88
C THR A 40 7.23 -8.08 -13.26
N GLN A 41 6.51 -8.98 -12.60
CA GLN A 41 5.08 -9.18 -12.83
C GLN A 41 4.28 -7.92 -12.46
N LEU A 42 4.63 -7.26 -11.36
CA LEU A 42 4.02 -6.00 -10.96
C LEU A 42 4.24 -4.91 -12.01
N ALA A 43 5.48 -4.77 -12.50
CA ALA A 43 5.85 -3.80 -13.53
C ALA A 43 5.12 -4.02 -14.86
N LEU A 44 4.87 -5.28 -15.22
CA LEU A 44 4.11 -5.64 -16.42
C LEU A 44 2.62 -5.37 -16.29
N SER A 45 2.08 -5.50 -15.07
CA SER A 45 0.64 -5.54 -14.86
C SER A 45 0.04 -4.20 -14.46
N SER A 46 0.81 -3.29 -13.84
CA SER A 46 0.24 -2.07 -13.26
C SER A 46 1.23 -0.92 -13.13
N ASP A 47 1.13 0.05 -14.03
CA ASP A 47 1.85 1.32 -13.93
C ASP A 47 1.44 2.09 -12.66
N TYR A 48 0.18 1.99 -12.25
CA TYR A 48 -0.32 2.58 -11.01
C TYR A 48 0.42 2.03 -9.79
N ALA A 49 0.56 0.71 -9.69
CA ALA A 49 1.26 0.07 -8.58
C ALA A 49 2.74 0.51 -8.51
N ILE A 50 3.42 0.58 -9.65
CA ILE A 50 4.80 1.09 -9.71
C ILE A 50 4.87 2.55 -9.25
N LYS A 51 3.94 3.39 -9.68
CA LYS A 51 3.86 4.79 -9.23
C LYS A 51 3.71 4.89 -7.71
N ILE A 52 2.83 4.11 -7.12
CA ILE A 52 2.62 4.11 -5.66
C ILE A 52 3.85 3.54 -4.92
N LEU A 53 4.48 2.50 -5.45
CA LEU A 53 5.72 1.96 -4.90
C LEU A 53 6.83 3.02 -4.87
N CYS A 54 6.99 3.77 -5.96
CA CYS A 54 7.96 4.88 -6.03
C CYS A 54 7.61 6.03 -5.08
N GLN A 55 6.33 6.26 -4.81
CA GLN A 55 5.87 7.29 -3.89
C GLN A 55 6.07 6.90 -2.43
N PHE A 56 5.97 5.61 -2.09
CA PHE A 56 6.06 5.09 -0.73
C PHE A 56 7.09 3.95 -0.59
N PRO A 57 8.39 4.20 -0.88
CA PRO A 57 9.41 3.16 -0.81
C PRO A 57 9.54 2.52 0.58
N HIS A 58 9.50 3.34 1.64
CA HIS A 58 9.56 2.85 3.02
C HIS A 58 8.39 1.92 3.36
N ALA A 59 7.18 2.26 2.93
CA ALA A 59 6.00 1.44 3.19
C ALA A 59 6.10 0.08 2.49
N PHE A 60 6.56 0.05 1.24
CA PHE A 60 6.75 -1.21 0.51
C PHE A 60 7.83 -2.08 1.14
N TRP A 61 8.96 -1.48 1.54
CA TRP A 61 10.01 -2.19 2.26
C TRP A 61 9.49 -2.81 3.57
N GLN A 62 8.72 -2.06 4.36
CA GLN A 62 8.11 -2.57 5.58
C GLN A 62 7.16 -3.74 5.33
N MET A 63 6.31 -3.67 4.30
CA MET A 63 5.42 -4.76 3.91
C MET A 63 6.21 -6.03 3.59
N PHE A 64 7.31 -5.90 2.86
CA PHE A 64 8.21 -7.01 2.54
C PHE A 64 8.85 -7.58 3.80
N GLU A 65 9.46 -6.74 4.62
CA GLU A 65 10.19 -7.13 5.82
C GLU A 65 9.30 -7.80 6.87
N GLN A 66 8.08 -7.33 7.02
CA GLN A 66 7.08 -7.88 7.96
C GLN A 66 6.33 -9.10 7.42
N GLY A 67 6.53 -9.47 6.16
CA GLY A 67 5.83 -10.59 5.54
C GLY A 67 4.41 -10.27 5.08
N ASP A 68 3.99 -9.01 5.09
CA ASP A 68 2.64 -8.57 4.74
C ASP A 68 2.28 -8.83 3.27
N LEU A 69 3.27 -8.89 2.39
CA LEU A 69 3.06 -9.19 0.98
C LEU A 69 2.59 -10.63 0.74
N ALA A 70 2.91 -11.55 1.67
CA ALA A 70 2.58 -12.96 1.56
C ALA A 70 1.36 -13.38 2.40
N GLN A 71 0.82 -12.51 3.23
CA GLN A 71 -0.23 -12.84 4.20
C GLN A 71 -1.54 -12.11 3.90
N ALA A 72 -2.67 -12.79 4.15
CA ALA A 72 -3.98 -12.15 4.21
C ALA A 72 -4.13 -11.39 5.54
N HIS A 73 -4.94 -10.35 5.53
CA HIS A 73 -5.30 -9.58 6.72
C HIS A 73 -6.80 -9.72 7.00
N PRO A 74 -7.22 -10.74 7.78
CA PRO A 74 -8.63 -10.94 8.09
C PRO A 74 -9.16 -9.84 9.01
N ARG A 75 -10.49 -9.62 8.97
CA ARG A 75 -11.17 -8.70 9.87
C ARG A 75 -10.83 -9.03 11.34
N PRO A 76 -10.61 -8.04 12.22
CA PRO A 76 -10.83 -6.58 12.06
C PRO A 76 -9.54 -5.79 11.76
N TYR A 77 -8.63 -6.30 10.95
CA TYR A 77 -7.30 -5.72 10.73
C TYR A 77 -7.35 -4.25 10.31
N TYR A 78 -8.11 -3.91 9.27
CA TYR A 78 -8.15 -2.54 8.75
C TYR A 78 -8.83 -1.55 9.69
N HIS A 79 -9.84 -1.96 10.43
CA HIS A 79 -10.44 -1.15 11.49
C HIS A 79 -9.42 -0.80 12.57
N GLN A 80 -8.64 -1.77 13.01
CA GLN A 80 -7.59 -1.57 14.01
C GLN A 80 -6.48 -0.65 13.50
N GLN A 81 -6.03 -0.87 12.26
CA GLN A 81 -4.97 -0.05 11.67
C GLN A 81 -5.40 1.40 11.47
N LEU A 82 -6.60 1.65 10.95
CA LEU A 82 -7.11 3.01 10.78
C LEU A 82 -7.34 3.71 12.12
N THR A 83 -7.84 3.02 13.13
CA THR A 83 -7.99 3.58 14.46
C THR A 83 -6.66 4.07 15.04
N LYS A 84 -5.60 3.26 14.90
CA LYS A 84 -4.24 3.65 15.36
C LYS A 84 -3.68 4.81 14.53
N LEU A 85 -3.82 4.75 13.22
CA LEU A 85 -3.29 5.76 12.31
C LEU A 85 -3.90 7.14 12.54
N LEU A 86 -5.20 7.18 12.83
CA LEU A 86 -5.97 8.43 12.91
C LEU A 86 -6.04 9.02 14.32
N ALA A 87 -5.60 8.27 15.34
CA ALA A 87 -5.73 8.66 16.75
C ALA A 87 -5.07 10.00 17.09
N ASP A 88 -3.95 10.33 16.44
CA ASP A 88 -3.16 11.54 16.68
C ASP A 88 -3.38 12.64 15.63
N LYS A 89 -4.28 12.44 14.65
CA LYS A 89 -4.55 13.42 13.62
C LYS A 89 -5.53 14.47 14.11
N THR A 90 -5.05 15.71 14.23
CA THR A 90 -5.77 16.82 14.85
C THR A 90 -6.41 17.78 13.85
N THR A 91 -5.96 17.78 12.60
CA THR A 91 -6.50 18.64 11.54
C THR A 91 -7.19 17.83 10.48
N ASP A 92 -8.19 18.43 9.82
CA ASP A 92 -8.91 17.83 8.70
C ASP A 92 -7.96 17.40 7.57
N PHE A 93 -6.98 18.27 7.28
CA PHE A 93 -5.99 18.00 6.24
C PHE A 93 -5.17 16.75 6.55
N LEU A 94 -4.59 16.64 7.74
CA LEU A 94 -3.79 15.49 8.15
C LEU A 94 -4.61 14.20 8.20
N TRP A 95 -5.84 14.29 8.67
CA TRP A 95 -6.75 13.17 8.75
C TRP A 95 -7.08 12.62 7.36
N MET A 96 -7.51 13.50 6.44
CA MET A 96 -7.83 13.12 5.06
C MET A 96 -6.61 12.61 4.29
N GLN A 97 -5.45 13.25 4.47
CA GLN A 97 -4.20 12.83 3.86
C GLN A 97 -3.79 11.42 4.33
N SER A 98 -3.91 11.15 5.61
CA SER A 98 -3.54 9.86 6.21
C SER A 98 -4.39 8.72 5.67
N ILE A 99 -5.71 8.89 5.57
CA ILE A 99 -6.60 7.88 4.97
C ILE A 99 -6.25 7.66 3.49
N ARG A 100 -6.01 8.73 2.73
CA ARG A 100 -5.69 8.62 1.31
C ARG A 100 -4.40 7.84 1.09
N GLN A 101 -3.34 8.17 1.84
CA GLN A 101 -2.05 7.49 1.72
C GLN A 101 -2.14 6.03 2.16
N TYR A 102 -2.85 5.76 3.24
CA TYR A 102 -3.07 4.40 3.70
C TYR A 102 -3.80 3.55 2.66
N ARG A 103 -4.84 4.10 2.05
CA ARG A 103 -5.58 3.43 0.97
C ARG A 103 -4.68 3.15 -0.24
N GLN A 104 -3.84 4.09 -0.65
CA GLN A 104 -2.89 3.89 -1.75
C GLN A 104 -1.91 2.75 -1.44
N GLN A 105 -1.37 2.71 -0.24
CA GLN A 105 -0.46 1.65 0.19
C GLN A 105 -1.16 0.27 0.25
N ALA A 106 -2.39 0.23 0.74
CA ALA A 106 -3.19 -1.00 0.73
C ALA A 106 -3.48 -1.48 -0.70
N MET A 107 -3.80 -0.57 -1.63
CA MET A 107 -3.99 -0.89 -3.04
C MET A 107 -2.72 -1.47 -3.67
N LEU A 108 -1.56 -0.90 -3.39
CA LEU A 108 -0.27 -1.44 -3.85
C LEU A 108 -0.08 -2.89 -3.39
N ARG A 109 -0.33 -3.17 -2.12
CA ARG A 109 -0.23 -4.52 -1.55
C ARG A 109 -1.20 -5.49 -2.23
N TRP A 110 -2.45 -5.10 -2.43
CA TRP A 110 -3.46 -5.94 -3.07
C TRP A 110 -3.12 -6.23 -4.54
N ILE A 111 -2.69 -5.22 -5.30
CA ILE A 111 -2.27 -5.41 -6.70
C ILE A 111 -1.08 -6.37 -6.75
N TYR A 112 -0.06 -6.17 -5.89
CA TYR A 112 1.09 -7.06 -5.82
C TYR A 112 0.68 -8.52 -5.55
N ARG A 113 -0.22 -8.74 -4.60
CA ARG A 113 -0.69 -10.08 -4.26
C ARG A 113 -1.52 -10.71 -5.37
N ASP A 114 -2.40 -9.92 -5.97
CA ASP A 114 -3.28 -10.40 -7.04
C ASP A 114 -2.49 -10.80 -8.31
N VAL A 115 -1.64 -9.93 -8.81
CA VAL A 115 -0.86 -10.19 -10.05
C VAL A 115 0.16 -11.32 -9.88
N ASN A 116 0.57 -11.60 -8.65
CA ASN A 116 1.49 -12.69 -8.32
C ASN A 116 0.76 -13.96 -7.82
N ASN A 117 -0.55 -14.03 -7.90
CA ASN A 117 -1.37 -15.16 -7.46
C ASN A 117 -1.14 -15.56 -5.99
N LEU A 118 -0.97 -14.56 -5.11
CA LEU A 118 -0.74 -14.75 -3.68
C LEU A 118 -2.02 -14.64 -2.84
N CYS A 119 -3.15 -14.37 -3.46
CA CYS A 119 -4.44 -14.29 -2.80
C CYS A 119 -5.55 -14.85 -3.69
N THR A 120 -6.65 -15.26 -3.06
CA THR A 120 -7.88 -15.57 -3.76
C THR A 120 -8.71 -14.32 -3.99
N LEU A 121 -9.67 -14.37 -4.93
CA LEU A 121 -10.61 -13.28 -5.14
C LEU A 121 -11.45 -13.01 -3.88
N ALA A 122 -11.82 -14.06 -3.15
CA ALA A 122 -12.57 -13.92 -1.90
C ALA A 122 -11.78 -13.15 -0.83
N GLU A 123 -10.50 -13.49 -0.62
CA GLU A 123 -9.61 -12.77 0.31
C GLU A 123 -9.49 -11.29 -0.07
N LEU A 124 -9.24 -11.03 -1.35
CA LEU A 124 -9.09 -9.67 -1.86
C LEU A 124 -10.37 -8.84 -1.65
N THR A 125 -11.53 -9.42 -1.97
CA THR A 125 -12.83 -8.77 -1.81
C THR A 125 -13.15 -8.49 -0.35
N ASP A 126 -12.85 -9.42 0.55
CA ASP A 126 -13.06 -9.26 1.98
C ASP A 126 -12.19 -8.13 2.56
N GLU A 127 -10.92 -8.07 2.19
CA GLU A 127 -10.02 -7.00 2.63
C GLU A 127 -10.45 -5.64 2.10
N LEU A 128 -10.83 -5.55 0.82
CA LEU A 128 -11.35 -4.32 0.19
C LEU A 128 -12.60 -3.82 0.91
N SER A 129 -13.54 -4.72 1.19
CA SER A 129 -14.79 -4.42 1.87
C SER A 129 -14.54 -3.92 3.28
N GLU A 130 -13.64 -4.56 4.02
CA GLU A 130 -13.29 -4.11 5.38
C GLU A 130 -12.66 -2.73 5.38
N LEU A 131 -11.72 -2.44 4.48
CA LEU A 131 -11.13 -1.10 4.41
C LEU A 131 -12.17 -0.03 4.08
N ALA A 132 -13.12 -0.34 3.19
CA ALA A 132 -14.23 0.57 2.89
C ALA A 132 -15.09 0.83 4.13
N ASP A 133 -15.50 -0.22 4.84
CA ASP A 133 -16.29 -0.13 6.07
C ASP A 133 -15.52 0.66 7.15
N ALA A 134 -14.26 0.33 7.37
CA ALA A 134 -13.42 1.01 8.34
C ALA A 134 -13.22 2.49 8.03
N SER A 135 -13.11 2.85 6.75
CA SER A 135 -12.99 4.24 6.31
C SER A 135 -14.27 5.04 6.55
N ILE A 136 -15.44 4.43 6.31
CA ILE A 136 -16.75 5.03 6.58
C ILE A 136 -16.93 5.22 8.09
N ASP A 137 -16.67 4.20 8.89
CA ASP A 137 -16.78 4.26 10.35
C ASP A 137 -15.85 5.33 10.95
N ALA A 138 -14.63 5.43 10.44
CA ALA A 138 -13.68 6.46 10.85
C ALA A 138 -14.18 7.88 10.48
N ALA A 139 -14.76 8.05 9.29
CA ALA A 139 -15.30 9.32 8.84
C ALA A 139 -16.50 9.76 9.70
N ILE A 140 -17.40 8.84 10.01
CA ILE A 140 -18.56 9.11 10.90
C ILE A 140 -18.07 9.50 12.30
N ALA A 141 -17.16 8.72 12.88
CA ALA A 141 -16.59 9.02 14.20
C ALA A 141 -15.89 10.39 14.25
N TYR A 142 -15.18 10.75 13.19
CA TYR A 142 -14.52 12.04 13.07
C TYR A 142 -15.54 13.20 12.98
N ALA A 143 -16.59 13.05 12.18
CA ALA A 143 -17.61 14.07 11.98
C ALA A 143 -18.49 14.30 13.22
N ILE A 144 -18.68 13.28 14.07
CA ILE A 144 -19.51 13.37 15.29
C ILE A 144 -18.77 14.11 16.41
N LYS A 145 -17.44 14.02 16.51
CA LYS A 145 -16.65 14.63 17.61
C LYS A 145 -16.98 16.10 17.86
N PRO A 146 -17.00 16.99 16.85
CA PRO A 146 -17.33 18.41 17.08
C PRO A 146 -18.79 18.62 17.52
N LEU A 147 -19.71 17.74 17.10
CA LEU A 147 -21.12 17.82 17.47
C LEU A 147 -21.32 17.42 18.95
N GLN A 148 -20.67 16.36 19.39
CA GLN A 148 -20.72 15.93 20.80
C GLN A 148 -20.12 16.95 21.76
N ALA A 149 -19.14 17.74 21.31
CA ALA A 149 -18.57 18.83 22.13
C ALA A 149 -19.49 20.05 22.27
N ARG A 150 -20.54 20.18 21.43
CA ARG A 150 -21.48 21.30 21.43
C ARG A 150 -22.77 21.01 22.22
N TYR A 151 -23.08 19.76 22.44
CA TYR A 151 -24.31 19.29 23.09
C TYR A 151 -23.99 18.36 24.27
#